data_1bddfc545c2f6f6295ececdb8eb1f7c8
#
_entry.id   1bddfc545c2f6f6295ececdb8eb1f7c8
#
_cell.length_a   1.000
_cell.length_b   1.000
_cell.length_c   1.000
_cell.angle_alpha   90.00
_cell.angle_beta   90.00
_cell.angle_gamma   90.00
#
_symmetry.space_group_name_H-M   'P 1'
#
loop_
_entity.id
_entity.type
_entity.pdbx_description
1 polymer ?
#
loop_
_entity_poly.entity_id
_entity_poly.type
_entity_poly.pdbx_seq_one_letter_code
_entity_poly.pdbx_strand_id
1 'polypeptide(L)'
;MNIREEQEKREHLIFSPYASFSDESRGRDRDEEPCPMRTIYQRDRDRIIHCKTFRRLKHKTQVFLAPEGDHYRTRLTHTLEVAQIARSIARALNLNEDLTEAIALGHDLGHTPFGHAGERTLNSLCPMGFAHYKQSIRVVEFLEKDGQGLNLTWEVRDGILNHRTSGNPSTLEGKAVRLSDKIAYINHDIDDGIRAGILKESDIPSEYTDVLGNSTKERLNTMISDIIMNSIGKND
;
A
#
# COMPACT_ATOMS: atom_id res chain seq x y z
N MET A 1 -17.13 -28.16 8.52
CA MET A 1 -17.36 -26.70 8.57
C MET A 1 -16.19 -26.05 7.85
N ASN A 2 -16.44 -25.32 6.81
CA ASN A 2 -15.39 -24.62 6.05
C ASN A 2 -15.35 -23.15 6.53
N ILE A 3 -14.34 -22.83 7.32
CA ILE A 3 -14.20 -21.50 7.96
C ILE A 3 -14.10 -20.41 6.89
N ARG A 4 -13.42 -20.68 5.78
CA ARG A 4 -13.30 -19.75 4.64
C ARG A 4 -14.70 -19.39 4.08
N GLU A 5 -15.54 -20.37 3.82
CA GLU A 5 -16.89 -20.12 3.27
C GLU A 5 -17.77 -19.32 4.22
N GLU A 6 -17.61 -19.52 5.54
CA GLU A 6 -18.33 -18.71 6.53
C GLU A 6 -17.82 -17.25 6.56
N GLN A 7 -16.52 -17.03 6.32
CA GLN A 7 -15.98 -15.67 6.20
C GLN A 7 -16.49 -14.99 4.93
N GLU A 8 -16.44 -15.68 3.78
CA GLU A 8 -16.96 -15.18 2.50
C GLU A 8 -18.45 -14.80 2.61
N LYS A 9 -19.28 -15.62 3.24
CA LYS A 9 -20.68 -15.27 3.51
C LYS A 9 -20.84 -14.02 4.38
N ARG A 10 -19.96 -13.83 5.38
CA ARG A 10 -19.98 -12.62 6.22
C ARG A 10 -19.60 -11.38 5.43
N GLU A 11 -18.67 -11.48 4.49
CA GLU A 11 -18.32 -10.37 3.59
C GLU A 11 -19.57 -9.82 2.90
N HIS A 12 -20.43 -10.68 2.34
CA HIS A 12 -21.70 -10.29 1.70
C HIS A 12 -22.73 -9.64 2.65
N LEU A 13 -22.60 -9.85 3.96
CA LEU A 13 -23.50 -9.24 4.96
C LEU A 13 -23.04 -7.86 5.42
N ILE A 14 -21.71 -7.60 5.40
CA ILE A 14 -21.12 -6.43 6.05
C ILE A 14 -20.44 -5.47 5.09
N PHE A 15 -19.98 -5.95 3.93
CA PHE A 15 -19.26 -5.08 3.00
C PHE A 15 -20.23 -4.23 2.15
N SER A 16 -19.71 -3.11 1.69
CA SER A 16 -20.35 -2.28 0.67
C SER A 16 -20.59 -3.13 -0.60
N PRO A 17 -21.68 -2.90 -1.34
CA PRO A 17 -21.89 -3.56 -2.64
C PRO A 17 -20.82 -3.22 -3.69
N TYR A 18 -19.97 -2.24 -3.41
CA TYR A 18 -18.84 -1.83 -4.27
C TYR A 18 -17.49 -2.42 -3.84
N ALA A 19 -17.47 -3.18 -2.75
CA ALA A 19 -16.26 -3.85 -2.28
C ALA A 19 -15.89 -5.06 -3.15
N SER A 20 -14.64 -5.45 -3.10
CA SER A 20 -14.17 -6.68 -3.75
C SER A 20 -14.41 -7.87 -2.82
N PHE A 21 -15.35 -8.75 -3.18
CA PHE A 21 -15.65 -9.96 -2.42
C PHE A 21 -14.62 -11.06 -2.68
N SER A 22 -14.25 -11.80 -1.66
CA SER A 22 -13.23 -12.85 -1.77
C SER A 22 -13.63 -14.02 -2.66
N ASP A 23 -14.90 -14.40 -2.67
CA ASP A 23 -15.47 -15.45 -3.52
C ASP A 23 -15.76 -15.02 -4.96
N GLU A 24 -15.73 -13.71 -5.24
CA GLU A 24 -15.90 -13.11 -6.57
C GLU A 24 -14.57 -12.67 -7.21
N SER A 25 -13.43 -13.03 -6.60
CA SER A 25 -12.11 -12.68 -7.15
C SER A 25 -11.92 -13.23 -8.56
N ARG A 26 -11.26 -12.46 -9.42
CA ARG A 26 -10.82 -12.91 -10.76
C ARG A 26 -9.75 -14.01 -10.70
N GLY A 27 -9.31 -14.36 -9.50
CA GLY A 27 -8.43 -15.47 -9.24
C GLY A 27 -6.96 -15.22 -9.51
N ARG A 28 -6.24 -16.31 -9.72
CA ARG A 28 -4.79 -16.40 -9.84
C ARG A 28 -4.41 -16.89 -11.24
N ASP A 29 -3.16 -16.65 -11.65
CA ASP A 29 -2.65 -17.17 -12.93
C ASP A 29 -2.50 -18.71 -12.94
N ARG A 30 -2.21 -19.28 -11.76
CA ARG A 30 -2.12 -20.73 -11.58
C ARG A 30 -3.16 -21.17 -10.55
N ASP A 31 -3.98 -22.16 -10.95
CA ASP A 31 -4.97 -22.74 -10.04
C ASP A 31 -4.33 -23.37 -8.82
N GLU A 32 -4.97 -23.23 -7.70
CA GLU A 32 -4.55 -23.78 -6.41
C GLU A 32 -5.77 -24.20 -5.59
N GLU A 33 -5.61 -25.27 -4.83
CA GLU A 33 -6.63 -25.68 -3.87
C GLU A 33 -6.95 -24.56 -2.87
N PRO A 34 -8.22 -24.21 -2.69
CA PRO A 34 -8.64 -23.20 -1.72
C PRO A 34 -8.25 -23.59 -0.29
N CYS A 35 -7.83 -22.63 0.49
CA CYS A 35 -7.57 -22.86 1.91
C CYS A 35 -8.88 -23.05 2.68
N PRO A 36 -9.04 -24.06 3.55
CA PRO A 36 -10.27 -24.26 4.31
C PRO A 36 -10.51 -23.20 5.40
N MET A 37 -9.48 -22.41 5.76
CA MET A 37 -9.55 -21.44 6.85
C MET A 37 -9.47 -19.98 6.41
N ARG A 38 -8.72 -19.66 5.34
CA ARG A 38 -8.42 -18.30 4.92
C ARG A 38 -9.03 -17.98 3.58
N THR A 39 -9.56 -16.77 3.44
CA THR A 39 -10.02 -16.22 2.16
C THR A 39 -8.85 -16.04 1.19
N ILE A 40 -9.15 -15.79 -0.07
CA ILE A 40 -8.14 -15.67 -1.11
C ILE A 40 -7.20 -14.49 -0.85
N TYR A 41 -7.73 -13.35 -0.37
CA TYR A 41 -6.93 -12.15 -0.09
C TYR A 41 -6.10 -12.29 1.20
N GLN A 42 -6.59 -12.98 2.21
CA GLN A 42 -5.80 -13.34 3.40
C GLN A 42 -4.57 -14.16 3.01
N ARG A 43 -4.72 -15.11 2.09
CA ARG A 43 -3.57 -15.88 1.58
C ARG A 43 -2.57 -15.00 0.85
N ASP A 44 -3.02 -14.00 0.11
CA ASP A 44 -2.12 -13.09 -0.60
C ASP A 44 -1.33 -12.20 0.35
N ARG A 45 -1.99 -11.62 1.35
CA ARG A 45 -1.33 -10.90 2.43
C ARG A 45 -0.24 -11.75 3.09
N ASP A 46 -0.56 -12.97 3.48
CA ASP A 46 0.40 -13.88 4.11
C ASP A 46 1.59 -14.19 3.20
N ARG A 47 1.37 -14.41 1.90
CA ARG A 47 2.45 -14.63 0.92
C ARG A 47 3.38 -13.44 0.82
N ILE A 48 2.84 -12.22 0.83
CA ILE A 48 3.64 -10.99 0.77
C ILE A 48 4.47 -10.85 2.05
N ILE A 49 3.87 -10.95 3.23
CA ILE A 49 4.57 -10.81 4.52
C ILE A 49 5.72 -11.81 4.64
N HIS A 50 5.52 -13.04 4.17
CA HIS A 50 6.52 -14.10 4.30
C HIS A 50 7.55 -14.12 3.16
N CYS A 51 7.45 -13.28 2.13
CA CYS A 51 8.42 -13.25 1.05
C CYS A 51 9.76 -12.62 1.46
N LYS A 52 10.83 -12.96 0.73
CA LYS A 52 12.17 -12.45 1.01
C LYS A 52 12.27 -10.95 0.77
N THR A 53 11.61 -10.46 -0.26
CA THR A 53 11.66 -9.05 -0.66
C THR A 53 10.97 -8.14 0.36
N PHE A 54 9.87 -8.56 0.97
CA PHE A 54 9.21 -7.80 2.04
C PHE A 54 10.17 -7.56 3.22
N ARG A 55 10.89 -8.59 3.66
CA ARG A 55 11.90 -8.45 4.73
C ARG A 55 13.04 -7.50 4.38
N ARG A 56 13.37 -7.36 3.09
CA ARG A 56 14.43 -6.44 2.64
C ARG A 56 14.02 -4.96 2.70
N LEU A 57 12.72 -4.64 2.81
CA LEU A 57 12.25 -3.28 2.96
C LEU A 57 12.82 -2.58 4.21
N LYS A 58 13.16 -3.34 5.26
CA LYS A 58 13.80 -2.81 6.46
C LYS A 58 15.19 -2.17 6.23
N HIS A 59 15.85 -2.53 5.12
CA HIS A 59 17.19 -2.03 4.76
C HIS A 59 17.16 -1.01 3.62
N LYS A 60 15.99 -0.56 3.21
CA LYS A 60 15.82 0.50 2.21
C LYS A 60 15.35 1.76 2.91
N THR A 61 16.04 2.86 2.67
CA THR A 61 15.65 4.19 3.18
C THR A 61 14.41 4.69 2.46
N GLN A 62 13.58 5.49 3.15
CA GLN A 62 12.43 6.15 2.54
C GLN A 62 12.92 7.36 1.73
N VAL A 63 13.33 8.43 2.36
CA VAL A 63 13.83 9.65 1.72
C VAL A 63 15.23 9.99 2.23
N PHE A 64 15.40 10.05 3.54
CA PHE A 64 16.68 10.44 4.14
C PHE A 64 17.56 9.22 4.37
N LEU A 65 18.86 9.38 4.03
CA LEU A 65 19.86 8.41 4.47
C LEU A 65 19.94 8.51 5.99
N ALA A 66 19.77 7.39 6.67
CA ALA A 66 19.87 7.28 8.13
C ALA A 66 21.31 6.95 8.53
N PRO A 67 22.23 7.95 8.61
CA PRO A 67 23.62 7.66 8.93
C PRO A 67 23.83 7.31 10.40
N GLU A 68 23.02 7.87 11.30
CA GLU A 68 23.13 7.64 12.74
C GLU A 68 21.76 7.79 13.42
N GLY A 69 21.20 6.69 13.93
CA GLY A 69 20.00 6.66 14.76
C GLY A 69 18.85 5.78 14.27
N ASP A 70 18.13 5.18 15.22
CA ASP A 70 17.07 4.20 14.98
C ASP A 70 15.70 4.84 14.63
N HIS A 71 15.63 6.16 14.50
CA HIS A 71 14.36 6.90 14.40
C HIS A 71 13.95 7.30 13.00
N TYR A 72 14.78 7.09 11.98
CA TYR A 72 14.41 7.37 10.59
C TYR A 72 13.56 6.26 9.99
N ARG A 73 12.59 6.65 9.18
CA ARG A 73 11.68 5.71 8.53
C ARG A 73 12.40 4.88 7.47
N THR A 74 12.20 3.57 7.57
CA THR A 74 12.55 2.63 6.50
C THR A 74 11.34 2.42 5.60
N ARG A 75 11.56 1.82 4.43
CA ARG A 75 10.43 1.44 3.55
C ARG A 75 9.49 0.45 4.22
N LEU A 76 9.98 -0.38 5.12
CA LEU A 76 9.13 -1.30 5.88
C LEU A 76 8.15 -0.55 6.79
N THR A 77 8.64 0.43 7.55
CA THR A 77 7.78 1.22 8.44
C THR A 77 6.78 2.07 7.66
N HIS A 78 7.22 2.70 6.55
CA HIS A 78 6.32 3.38 5.62
C HIS A 78 5.20 2.45 5.11
N THR A 79 5.56 1.26 4.62
CA THR A 79 4.59 0.27 4.12
C THR A 79 3.55 -0.12 5.18
N LEU A 80 3.97 -0.27 6.45
CA LEU A 80 3.06 -0.57 7.56
C LEU A 80 2.14 0.61 7.88
N GLU A 81 2.65 1.84 7.84
CA GLU A 81 1.86 3.06 8.06
C GLU A 81 0.83 3.26 6.92
N VAL A 82 1.22 3.03 5.66
CA VAL A 82 0.29 3.01 4.51
C VAL A 82 -0.81 1.97 4.72
N ALA A 83 -0.45 0.75 5.14
CA ALA A 83 -1.42 -0.31 5.40
C ALA A 83 -2.39 0.06 6.53
N GLN A 84 -1.91 0.71 7.60
CA GLN A 84 -2.75 1.16 8.70
C GLN A 84 -3.75 2.23 8.24
N ILE A 85 -3.30 3.25 7.48
CA ILE A 85 -4.17 4.31 6.95
C ILE A 85 -5.21 3.72 5.99
N ALA A 86 -4.77 2.90 5.03
CA ALA A 86 -5.63 2.30 4.03
C ALA A 86 -6.71 1.42 4.64
N ARG A 87 -6.35 0.60 5.63
CA ARG A 87 -7.33 -0.22 6.36
C ARG A 87 -8.32 0.61 7.17
N SER A 88 -7.90 1.74 7.73
CA SER A 88 -8.82 2.65 8.43
C SER A 88 -9.88 3.22 7.48
N ILE A 89 -9.47 3.60 6.27
CA ILE A 89 -10.37 4.05 5.21
C ILE A 89 -11.28 2.90 4.76
N ALA A 90 -10.71 1.74 4.43
CA ALA A 90 -11.44 0.58 3.97
C ALA A 90 -12.51 0.14 4.98
N ARG A 91 -12.16 0.07 6.27
CA ARG A 91 -13.11 -0.26 7.34
C ARG A 91 -14.25 0.73 7.44
N ALA A 92 -13.97 2.03 7.39
CA ALA A 92 -14.99 3.07 7.47
C ALA A 92 -15.96 3.05 6.27
N LEU A 93 -15.49 2.60 5.11
CA LEU A 93 -16.28 2.49 3.88
C LEU A 93 -16.86 1.07 3.65
N ASN A 94 -16.71 0.16 4.61
CA ASN A 94 -17.07 -1.26 4.49
C ASN A 94 -16.48 -1.94 3.24
N LEU A 95 -15.22 -1.64 2.91
CA LEU A 95 -14.46 -2.32 1.86
C LEU A 95 -13.69 -3.53 2.44
N ASN A 96 -13.10 -4.33 1.56
CA ASN A 96 -12.33 -5.51 1.95
C ASN A 96 -10.96 -5.13 2.55
N GLU A 97 -10.85 -5.20 3.88
CA GLU A 97 -9.60 -4.86 4.57
C GLU A 97 -8.44 -5.82 4.22
N ASP A 98 -8.71 -7.11 3.99
CA ASP A 98 -7.67 -8.09 3.67
C ASP A 98 -7.06 -7.81 2.28
N LEU A 99 -7.88 -7.45 1.29
CA LEU A 99 -7.40 -7.01 -0.02
C LEU A 99 -6.62 -5.71 0.10
N THR A 100 -7.16 -4.73 0.83
CA THR A 100 -6.50 -3.44 1.07
C THR A 100 -5.13 -3.63 1.69
N GLU A 101 -5.01 -4.46 2.72
CA GLU A 101 -3.75 -4.74 3.39
C GLU A 101 -2.77 -5.46 2.47
N ALA A 102 -3.21 -6.46 1.69
CA ALA A 102 -2.36 -7.17 0.75
C ALA A 102 -1.75 -6.22 -0.31
N ILE A 103 -2.56 -5.32 -0.88
CA ILE A 103 -2.07 -4.31 -1.84
C ILE A 103 -1.07 -3.37 -1.16
N ALA A 104 -1.41 -2.84 0.02
CA ALA A 104 -0.55 -1.91 0.75
C ALA A 104 0.80 -2.53 1.13
N LEU A 105 0.82 -3.78 1.58
CA LEU A 105 2.07 -4.48 1.91
C LEU A 105 2.90 -4.81 0.67
N GLY A 106 2.26 -4.94 -0.49
CA GLY A 106 2.93 -5.31 -1.75
C GLY A 106 3.41 -4.13 -2.60
N HIS A 107 2.89 -2.92 -2.39
CA HIS A 107 3.06 -1.82 -3.35
C HIS A 107 4.53 -1.45 -3.62
N ASP A 108 5.37 -1.46 -2.61
CA ASP A 108 6.77 -0.97 -2.63
C ASP A 108 7.84 -2.08 -2.71
N LEU A 109 7.46 -3.34 -2.93
CA LEU A 109 8.39 -4.48 -2.98
C LEU A 109 9.53 -4.27 -4.01
N GLY A 110 9.22 -3.67 -5.14
CA GLY A 110 10.16 -3.41 -6.24
C GLY A 110 10.98 -2.13 -6.09
N HIS A 111 10.83 -1.39 -5.01
CA HIS A 111 11.54 -0.11 -4.86
C HIS A 111 13.05 -0.30 -4.72
N THR A 112 13.81 0.65 -5.26
CA THR A 112 15.28 0.63 -5.26
C THR A 112 15.85 1.12 -3.94
N PRO A 113 17.13 0.81 -3.62
CA PRO A 113 17.89 1.60 -2.65
C PRO A 113 17.91 3.06 -3.04
N PHE A 114 18.01 3.97 -2.08
CA PHE A 114 18.03 5.43 -2.27
C PHE A 114 16.75 6.03 -2.87
N GLY A 115 15.60 5.38 -2.65
CA GLY A 115 14.29 5.89 -3.01
C GLY A 115 14.16 6.32 -4.47
N HIS A 116 13.50 7.43 -4.73
CA HIS A 116 13.30 7.96 -6.09
C HIS A 116 14.59 8.42 -6.78
N ALA A 117 15.65 8.78 -6.03
CA ALA A 117 16.95 9.08 -6.64
C ALA A 117 17.56 7.83 -7.29
N GLY A 118 17.52 6.70 -6.58
CA GLY A 118 17.94 5.41 -7.15
C GLY A 118 17.08 4.98 -8.33
N GLU A 119 15.76 5.18 -8.26
CA GLU A 119 14.84 4.89 -9.36
C GLU A 119 15.17 5.71 -10.62
N ARG A 120 15.35 7.04 -10.48
CA ARG A 120 15.75 7.90 -11.61
C ARG A 120 17.08 7.46 -12.24
N THR A 121 18.07 7.14 -11.41
CA THR A 121 19.37 6.67 -11.88
C THR A 121 19.25 5.34 -12.64
N LEU A 122 18.54 4.36 -12.10
CA LEU A 122 18.31 3.09 -12.78
C LEU A 122 17.51 3.27 -14.08
N ASN A 123 16.52 4.15 -14.08
CA ASN A 123 15.74 4.44 -15.28
C ASN A 123 16.60 5.04 -16.40
N SER A 124 17.58 5.88 -16.06
CA SER A 124 18.50 6.47 -17.05
C SER A 124 19.55 5.47 -17.59
N LEU A 125 19.92 4.47 -16.81
CA LEU A 125 20.93 3.48 -17.18
C LEU A 125 20.33 2.22 -17.83
N CYS A 126 19.09 1.89 -17.54
CA CYS A 126 18.45 0.70 -18.07
C CYS A 126 17.86 0.98 -19.46
N PRO A 127 18.27 0.27 -20.52
CA PRO A 127 17.76 0.49 -21.88
C PRO A 127 16.23 0.33 -22.00
N MET A 128 15.63 -0.50 -21.14
CA MET A 128 14.19 -0.72 -21.11
C MET A 128 13.45 0.23 -20.15
N GLY A 129 14.17 1.16 -19.52
CA GLY A 129 13.67 1.98 -18.42
C GLY A 129 13.49 1.18 -17.13
N PHE A 130 13.24 1.89 -16.03
CA PHE A 130 12.95 1.29 -14.73
C PHE A 130 11.85 2.09 -14.03
N ALA A 131 10.90 1.36 -13.40
CA ALA A 131 9.89 1.93 -12.53
C ALA A 131 9.59 0.95 -11.39
N HIS A 132 9.56 1.45 -10.14
CA HIS A 132 9.38 0.60 -8.95
C HIS A 132 8.09 -0.21 -8.97
N TYR A 133 6.97 0.36 -9.41
CA TYR A 133 5.69 -0.34 -9.49
C TYR A 133 5.71 -1.50 -10.49
N LYS A 134 6.38 -1.36 -11.64
CA LYS A 134 6.60 -2.45 -12.59
C LYS A 134 7.54 -3.51 -12.01
N GLN A 135 8.57 -3.07 -11.29
CA GLN A 135 9.47 -3.98 -10.61
C GLN A 135 8.78 -4.71 -9.45
N SER A 136 7.81 -4.08 -8.75
CA SER A 136 6.99 -4.77 -7.73
C SER A 136 6.21 -5.93 -8.35
N ILE A 137 5.59 -5.71 -9.51
CA ILE A 137 4.92 -6.78 -10.26
C ILE A 137 5.90 -7.88 -10.66
N ARG A 138 7.07 -7.51 -11.23
CA ARG A 138 8.09 -8.50 -11.59
C ARG A 138 8.57 -9.32 -10.38
N VAL A 139 8.68 -8.70 -9.21
CA VAL A 139 9.03 -9.40 -7.95
C VAL A 139 7.98 -10.44 -7.61
N VAL A 140 6.70 -10.07 -7.57
CA VAL A 140 5.63 -10.96 -7.13
C VAL A 140 5.25 -12.01 -8.16
N GLU A 141 5.45 -11.76 -9.45
CA GLU A 141 5.14 -12.71 -10.53
C GLU A 141 6.30 -13.66 -10.86
N PHE A 142 7.54 -13.20 -10.76
CA PHE A 142 8.67 -13.95 -11.29
C PHE A 142 9.84 -14.15 -10.31
N LEU A 143 10.21 -13.15 -9.49
CA LEU A 143 11.49 -13.23 -8.78
C LEU A 143 11.42 -13.96 -7.44
N GLU A 144 10.29 -13.93 -6.76
CA GLU A 144 10.11 -14.64 -5.50
C GLU A 144 9.98 -16.16 -5.73
N LYS A 145 10.18 -16.94 -4.66
CA LYS A 145 10.10 -18.41 -4.68
C LYS A 145 10.92 -19.05 -5.81
N ASP A 146 12.18 -18.63 -5.92
CA ASP A 146 13.14 -19.18 -6.86
C ASP A 146 12.64 -19.18 -8.33
N GLY A 147 12.03 -18.06 -8.73
CA GLY A 147 11.57 -17.84 -10.10
C GLY A 147 10.11 -18.19 -10.35
N GLN A 148 9.39 -18.70 -9.34
CA GLN A 148 7.99 -19.11 -9.49
C GLN A 148 6.99 -17.98 -9.19
N GLY A 149 7.42 -16.93 -8.52
CA GLY A 149 6.54 -15.85 -8.06
C GLY A 149 5.61 -16.26 -6.91
N LEU A 150 4.83 -15.31 -6.43
CA LEU A 150 3.91 -15.51 -5.31
C LEU A 150 2.54 -16.04 -5.72
N ASN A 151 2.20 -16.00 -7.01
CA ASN A 151 0.88 -16.38 -7.53
C ASN A 151 -0.25 -15.64 -6.81
N LEU A 152 -0.17 -14.29 -6.79
CA LEU A 152 -1.18 -13.42 -6.17
C LEU A 152 -2.42 -13.31 -7.07
N THR A 153 -3.54 -12.91 -6.48
CA THR A 153 -4.77 -12.61 -7.21
C THR A 153 -4.60 -11.43 -8.15
N TRP A 154 -5.48 -11.35 -9.13
CA TRP A 154 -5.48 -10.26 -10.09
C TRP A 154 -5.66 -8.90 -9.39
N GLU A 155 -6.58 -8.81 -8.43
CA GLU A 155 -6.92 -7.58 -7.71
C GLU A 155 -5.71 -7.03 -6.92
N VAL A 156 -4.96 -7.90 -6.27
CA VAL A 156 -3.73 -7.50 -5.56
C VAL A 156 -2.67 -7.01 -6.54
N ARG A 157 -2.47 -7.70 -7.66
CA ARG A 157 -1.51 -7.28 -8.69
C ARG A 157 -1.90 -5.96 -9.36
N ASP A 158 -3.19 -5.78 -9.66
CA ASP A 158 -3.72 -4.53 -10.21
C ASP A 158 -3.49 -3.36 -9.25
N GLY A 159 -3.81 -3.54 -7.97
CA GLY A 159 -3.57 -2.53 -6.94
C GLY A 159 -2.08 -2.18 -6.81
N ILE A 160 -1.19 -3.17 -6.77
CA ILE A 160 0.27 -2.96 -6.74
C ILE A 160 0.76 -2.20 -7.99
N LEU A 161 0.29 -2.56 -9.17
CA LEU A 161 0.71 -1.92 -10.42
C LEU A 161 0.27 -0.46 -10.50
N ASN A 162 -0.91 -0.15 -9.98
CA ASN A 162 -1.59 1.13 -10.18
C ASN A 162 -1.60 2.04 -8.94
N HIS A 163 -0.83 1.73 -7.87
CA HIS A 163 -0.82 2.54 -6.64
C HIS A 163 -0.27 3.96 -6.81
N ARG A 164 0.56 4.22 -7.82
CA ARG A 164 1.16 5.54 -8.08
C ARG A 164 0.10 6.61 -8.34
N THR A 165 0.43 7.89 -8.12
CA THR A 165 -0.50 9.03 -8.29
C THR A 165 -1.18 9.06 -9.67
N SER A 166 -0.47 8.72 -10.75
CA SER A 166 -1.02 8.67 -12.12
C SER A 166 -1.66 7.32 -12.47
N GLY A 167 -1.68 6.36 -11.56
CA GLY A 167 -2.33 5.06 -11.76
C GLY A 167 -3.82 5.15 -11.46
N ASN A 168 -4.56 4.14 -11.94
CA ASN A 168 -5.99 4.02 -11.69
C ASN A 168 -6.31 2.56 -11.33
N PRO A 169 -6.21 2.19 -10.04
CA PRO A 169 -6.61 0.86 -9.59
C PRO A 169 -8.07 0.56 -9.93
N SER A 170 -8.35 -0.66 -10.30
CA SER A 170 -9.70 -1.09 -10.71
C SER A 170 -10.63 -1.31 -9.53
N THR A 171 -10.09 -1.53 -8.33
CA THR A 171 -10.86 -1.75 -7.09
C THR A 171 -10.85 -0.51 -6.20
N LEU A 172 -11.88 -0.33 -5.39
CA LEU A 172 -11.92 0.75 -4.40
C LEU A 172 -10.84 0.57 -3.32
N GLU A 173 -10.53 -0.66 -2.96
CA GLU A 173 -9.44 -1.01 -2.06
C GLU A 173 -8.09 -0.53 -2.60
N GLY A 174 -7.83 -0.75 -3.89
CA GLY A 174 -6.64 -0.23 -4.56
C GLY A 174 -6.61 1.30 -4.61
N LYS A 175 -7.74 1.96 -4.84
CA LYS A 175 -7.86 3.42 -4.78
C LYS A 175 -7.59 3.94 -3.36
N ALA A 176 -8.11 3.28 -2.33
CA ALA A 176 -7.83 3.61 -0.94
C ALA A 176 -6.33 3.52 -0.62
N VAL A 177 -5.64 2.47 -1.08
CA VAL A 177 -4.18 2.34 -0.92
C VAL A 177 -3.44 3.46 -1.63
N ARG A 178 -3.79 3.79 -2.87
CA ARG A 178 -3.17 4.89 -3.64
C ARG A 178 -3.25 6.23 -2.92
N LEU A 179 -4.39 6.54 -2.31
CA LEU A 179 -4.57 7.76 -1.54
C LEU A 179 -3.80 7.71 -0.21
N SER A 180 -3.80 6.57 0.44
CA SER A 180 -3.10 6.35 1.71
C SER A 180 -1.59 6.45 1.59
N ASP A 181 -1.01 5.93 0.51
CA ASP A 181 0.41 6.08 0.20
C ASP A 181 0.77 7.57 0.06
N LYS A 182 -0.05 8.35 -0.65
CA LYS A 182 0.14 9.79 -0.80
C LYS A 182 0.05 10.54 0.54
N ILE A 183 -0.93 10.22 1.37
CA ILE A 183 -1.07 10.82 2.72
C ILE A 183 0.15 10.47 3.57
N ALA A 184 0.56 9.21 3.57
CA ALA A 184 1.68 8.74 4.34
C ALA A 184 2.98 9.45 3.93
N TYR A 185 3.37 9.42 2.65
CA TYR A 185 4.65 9.99 2.25
C TYR A 185 4.74 11.49 2.48
N ILE A 186 3.66 12.28 2.25
CA ILE A 186 3.67 13.72 2.51
C ILE A 186 3.93 14.01 4.00
N ASN A 187 3.23 13.31 4.88
CA ASN A 187 3.41 13.51 6.32
C ASN A 187 4.78 13.00 6.81
N HIS A 188 5.29 11.93 6.22
CA HIS A 188 6.62 11.39 6.53
C HIS A 188 7.72 12.35 6.10
N ASP A 189 7.63 12.93 4.91
CA ASP A 189 8.63 13.88 4.40
C ASP A 189 8.68 15.15 5.25
N ILE A 190 7.52 15.64 5.70
CA ILE A 190 7.44 16.77 6.63
C ILE A 190 8.09 16.42 7.98
N ASP A 191 7.70 15.31 8.59
CA ASP A 191 8.17 14.86 9.90
C ASP A 191 9.69 14.60 9.90
N ASP A 192 10.17 13.87 8.89
CA ASP A 192 11.60 13.57 8.73
C ASP A 192 12.41 14.84 8.39
N GLY A 193 11.85 15.77 7.60
CA GLY A 193 12.46 17.07 7.31
C GLY A 193 12.59 17.95 8.53
N ILE A 194 11.59 17.98 9.39
CA ILE A 194 11.63 18.70 10.69
C ILE A 194 12.68 18.05 11.61
N ARG A 195 12.68 16.74 11.70
CA ARG A 195 13.65 15.98 12.51
C ARG A 195 15.10 16.20 12.05
N ALA A 196 15.31 16.30 10.75
CA ALA A 196 16.64 16.59 10.16
C ALA A 196 17.03 18.07 10.31
N GLY A 197 16.17 18.94 10.83
CA GLY A 197 16.43 20.37 10.94
C GLY A 197 16.45 21.14 9.62
N ILE A 198 15.94 20.52 8.55
CA ILE A 198 15.85 21.11 7.20
C ILE A 198 14.57 21.96 7.06
N LEU A 199 13.51 21.54 7.75
CA LEU A 199 12.18 22.16 7.74
C LEU A 199 11.76 22.49 9.20
N LYS A 200 10.96 23.54 9.36
CA LYS A 200 10.25 23.83 10.62
C LYS A 200 8.75 23.78 10.33
N GLU A 201 7.93 23.47 11.33
CA GLU A 201 6.47 23.51 11.20
C GLU A 201 5.99 24.88 10.70
N SER A 202 6.64 25.98 11.13
CA SER A 202 6.34 27.34 10.67
C SER A 202 6.65 27.63 9.20
N ASP A 203 7.38 26.75 8.52
CA ASP A 203 7.71 26.92 7.11
C ASP A 203 6.60 26.38 6.20
N ILE A 204 5.63 25.66 6.77
CA ILE A 204 4.45 25.18 6.04
C ILE A 204 3.52 26.38 5.84
N PRO A 205 3.13 26.70 4.58
CA PRO A 205 2.27 27.86 4.34
C PRO A 205 0.94 27.77 5.08
N SER A 206 0.49 28.90 5.66
CA SER A 206 -0.74 28.97 6.47
C SER A 206 -1.99 28.53 5.71
N GLU A 207 -2.04 28.75 4.41
CA GLU A 207 -3.15 28.28 3.54
C GLU A 207 -3.37 26.75 3.64
N TYR A 208 -2.34 25.98 3.92
CA TYR A 208 -2.46 24.52 4.13
C TYR A 208 -2.70 24.17 5.60
N THR A 209 -2.05 24.86 6.53
CA THR A 209 -2.20 24.55 7.97
C THR A 209 -3.58 24.97 8.49
N ASP A 210 -4.18 26.03 7.94
CA ASP A 210 -5.54 26.48 8.28
C ASP A 210 -6.60 25.44 7.91
N VAL A 211 -6.35 24.63 6.86
CA VAL A 211 -7.27 23.57 6.40
C VAL A 211 -6.93 22.22 7.00
N LEU A 212 -5.66 21.86 6.99
CA LEU A 212 -5.21 20.50 7.34
C LEU A 212 -4.82 20.34 8.83
N GLY A 213 -4.58 21.46 9.53
CA GLY A 213 -4.11 21.46 10.91
C GLY A 213 -2.60 21.71 11.04
N ASN A 214 -2.18 21.99 12.27
CA ASN A 214 -0.82 22.44 12.61
C ASN A 214 0.08 21.33 13.17
N SER A 215 -0.34 20.08 13.06
CA SER A 215 0.42 18.92 13.52
C SER A 215 0.22 17.73 12.58
N THR A 216 1.18 16.80 12.57
CA THR A 216 1.08 15.55 11.82
C THR A 216 -0.21 14.79 12.14
N LYS A 217 -0.62 14.77 13.43
CA LYS A 217 -1.87 14.12 13.87
C LYS A 217 -3.09 14.80 13.26
N GLU A 218 -3.17 16.11 13.28
CA GLU A 218 -4.31 16.85 12.70
C GLU A 218 -4.37 16.67 11.18
N ARG A 219 -3.24 16.82 10.49
CA ARG A 219 -3.14 16.62 9.04
C ARG A 219 -3.63 15.22 8.63
N LEU A 220 -3.14 14.18 9.31
CA LEU A 220 -3.58 12.80 9.03
C LEU A 220 -5.08 12.63 9.24
N ASN A 221 -5.61 13.10 10.37
CA ASN A 221 -7.03 12.97 10.69
C ASN A 221 -7.90 13.72 9.67
N THR A 222 -7.52 14.95 9.29
CA THR A 222 -8.27 15.75 8.32
C THR A 222 -8.30 15.06 6.96
N MET A 223 -7.14 14.62 6.44
CA MET A 223 -7.07 13.97 5.12
C MET A 223 -7.83 12.65 5.09
N ILE A 224 -7.70 11.81 6.12
CA ILE A 224 -8.41 10.53 6.20
C ILE A 224 -9.92 10.76 6.31
N SER A 225 -10.35 11.70 7.15
CA SER A 225 -11.76 12.03 7.33
C SER A 225 -12.38 12.57 6.05
N ASP A 226 -11.64 13.44 5.33
CA ASP A 226 -12.10 14.01 4.06
C ASP A 226 -12.34 12.91 3.01
N ILE A 227 -11.39 11.97 2.85
CA ILE A 227 -11.57 10.83 1.95
C ILE A 227 -12.81 10.02 2.33
N ILE A 228 -12.97 9.67 3.61
CA ILE A 228 -14.08 8.84 4.06
C ILE A 228 -15.41 9.57 3.79
N MET A 229 -15.55 10.83 4.23
CA MET A 229 -16.79 11.58 4.13
C MET A 229 -17.22 11.84 2.69
N ASN A 230 -16.23 12.02 1.79
CA ASN A 230 -16.52 12.25 0.37
C ASN A 230 -16.71 10.95 -0.44
N SER A 231 -16.43 9.78 0.13
CA SER A 231 -16.54 8.49 -0.57
C SER A 231 -17.71 7.62 -0.11
N ILE A 232 -18.37 7.95 1.01
CA ILE A 232 -19.51 7.16 1.52
C ILE A 232 -20.59 7.04 0.44
N GLY A 233 -20.95 5.77 0.10
CA GLY A 233 -22.02 5.47 -0.86
C GLY A 233 -21.66 5.68 -2.33
N LYS A 234 -20.39 5.96 -2.65
CA LYS A 234 -19.90 6.12 -4.02
C LYS A 234 -19.08 4.90 -4.46
N ASN A 235 -18.95 4.71 -5.77
CA ASN A 235 -18.15 3.65 -6.39
C ASN A 235 -16.95 4.17 -7.21
N ASP A 236 -16.45 5.36 -6.88
CA ASP A 236 -15.33 6.03 -7.54
C ASP A 236 -14.28 6.60 -6.56
#